data_e0797e92ffbbe2687ed0cbde36d85383
#
_entry.id   e0797e92ffbbe2687ed0cbde36d85383
#
_cell.length_a   1.000
_cell.length_b   1.000
_cell.length_c   1.000
_cell.angle_alpha   90.00
_cell.angle_beta   90.00
_cell.angle_gamma   90.00
#
_symmetry.space_group_name_H-M   'P 1'
#
loop_
_entity.id
_entity.type
_entity.pdbx_description
1 polymer ?
#
loop_
_entity_poly.entity_id
_entity_poly.type
_entity_poly.pdbx_seq_one_letter_code
_entity_poly.pdbx_strand_id
1 'polypeptide(L)'
;DDFIILHDDPAQLVSLMPAIRAFLQERLALELHPQKIILRKLRQGVDFLGYVLFPHHRGLRIKTKQRMLRRIARWQPGEFETVESYLGLLKHCNGYALSKQLRENTLYDECWKYGIMYPRL
;
A
#
# COMPACT_ATOMS: atom_id res chain seq x y z
N ASP A 1 -6.34 -10.87 8.95
CA ASP A 1 -5.09 -10.48 8.30
C ASP A 1 -5.03 -11.07 6.90
N ASP A 2 -4.34 -10.39 6.00
CA ASP A 2 -4.20 -10.80 4.61
C ASP A 2 -2.88 -11.57 4.40
N PHE A 3 -2.87 -12.57 3.52
CA PHE A 3 -1.66 -13.27 3.11
C PHE A 3 -1.72 -13.63 1.62
N ILE A 4 -0.55 -13.87 1.02
CA ILE A 4 -0.39 -14.27 -0.39
C ILE A 4 0.44 -15.53 -0.46
N ILE A 5 0.05 -16.45 -1.33
CA ILE A 5 0.83 -17.62 -1.71
C ILE A 5 1.11 -17.52 -3.20
N LEU A 6 2.36 -17.73 -3.60
CA LEU A 6 2.79 -17.71 -5.00
C LEU A 6 3.23 -19.12 -5.44
N HIS A 7 2.76 -19.52 -6.60
CA HIS A 7 3.18 -20.75 -7.26
C HIS A 7 3.01 -20.63 -8.78
N ASP A 8 3.85 -21.30 -9.55
CA ASP A 8 3.80 -21.28 -11.03
C ASP A 8 2.61 -22.06 -11.58
N ASP A 9 2.22 -23.13 -10.90
CA ASP A 9 1.07 -23.95 -11.26
C ASP A 9 -0.15 -23.57 -10.42
N PRO A 10 -1.22 -23.01 -11.05
CA PRO A 10 -2.45 -22.65 -10.34
C PRO A 10 -3.18 -23.85 -9.75
N ALA A 11 -3.03 -25.07 -10.32
CA ALA A 11 -3.65 -26.26 -9.76
C ALA A 11 -3.09 -26.62 -8.38
N GLN A 12 -1.80 -26.36 -8.17
CA GLN A 12 -1.16 -26.55 -6.87
C GLN A 12 -1.74 -25.55 -5.82
N LEU A 13 -1.96 -24.31 -6.21
CA LEU A 13 -2.60 -23.33 -5.31
C LEU A 13 -4.00 -23.74 -4.89
N VAL A 14 -4.79 -24.25 -5.86
CA VAL A 14 -6.15 -24.75 -5.57
C VAL A 14 -6.10 -25.96 -4.63
N SER A 15 -5.15 -26.87 -4.83
CA SER A 15 -4.98 -28.09 -4.01
C SER A 15 -4.60 -27.79 -2.55
N LEU A 16 -3.98 -26.63 -2.27
CA LEU A 16 -3.63 -26.19 -0.92
C LEU A 16 -4.83 -25.66 -0.11
N MET A 17 -5.91 -25.28 -0.78
CA MET A 17 -7.05 -24.63 -0.12
C MET A 17 -7.69 -25.45 1.03
N PRO A 18 -7.94 -26.77 0.90
CA PRO A 18 -8.47 -27.56 2.00
C PRO A 18 -7.52 -27.60 3.21
N ALA A 19 -6.22 -27.75 2.99
CA ALA A 19 -5.23 -27.78 4.04
C ALA A 19 -5.14 -26.44 4.78
N ILE A 20 -5.17 -25.32 4.05
CA ILE A 20 -5.19 -23.97 4.64
C ILE A 20 -6.45 -23.76 5.49
N ARG A 21 -7.61 -24.14 4.99
CA ARG A 21 -8.88 -24.05 5.75
C ARG A 21 -8.82 -24.86 7.04
N ALA A 22 -8.37 -26.11 6.97
CA ALA A 22 -8.25 -26.98 8.13
C ALA A 22 -7.26 -26.39 9.16
N PHE A 23 -6.09 -25.94 8.71
CA PHE A 23 -5.10 -25.32 9.59
C PHE A 23 -5.63 -24.07 10.31
N LEU A 24 -6.28 -23.15 9.57
CA LEU A 24 -6.83 -21.93 10.14
C LEU A 24 -7.90 -22.23 11.18
N GLN A 25 -8.79 -23.18 10.87
CA GLN A 25 -9.88 -23.56 11.78
C GLN A 25 -9.38 -24.29 13.02
N GLU A 26 -8.53 -25.30 12.85
CA GLU A 26 -8.08 -26.16 13.95
C GLU A 26 -7.07 -25.47 14.87
N ARG A 27 -6.19 -24.63 14.30
CA ARG A 27 -5.09 -24.02 15.04
C ARG A 27 -5.36 -22.60 15.52
N LEU A 28 -6.17 -21.84 14.78
CA LEU A 28 -6.35 -20.42 15.02
C LEU A 28 -7.83 -20.02 15.24
N ALA A 29 -8.77 -20.95 15.11
CA ALA A 29 -10.22 -20.70 15.14
C ALA A 29 -10.63 -19.58 14.15
N LEU A 30 -9.98 -19.53 12.97
CA LEU A 30 -10.22 -18.55 11.91
C LEU A 30 -10.83 -19.21 10.69
N GLU A 31 -11.68 -18.48 9.99
CA GLU A 31 -12.27 -18.89 8.73
C GLU A 31 -11.83 -17.99 7.57
N LEU A 32 -11.58 -18.60 6.40
CA LEU A 32 -11.36 -17.86 5.16
C LEU A 32 -12.67 -17.23 4.67
N HIS A 33 -12.66 -15.92 4.48
CA HIS A 33 -13.81 -15.23 3.92
C HIS A 33 -14.04 -15.66 2.44
N PRO A 34 -15.16 -16.31 2.10
CA PRO A 34 -15.33 -16.96 0.79
C PRO A 34 -15.23 -16.00 -0.40
N GLN A 35 -15.68 -14.76 -0.23
CA GLN A 35 -15.66 -13.74 -1.28
C GLN A 35 -14.30 -12.96 -1.39
N LYS A 36 -13.35 -13.25 -0.50
CA LYS A 36 -12.02 -12.58 -0.49
C LYS A 36 -10.88 -13.51 -0.93
N ILE A 37 -11.19 -14.70 -1.39
CA ILE A 37 -10.23 -15.63 -1.96
C ILE A 37 -10.07 -15.30 -3.43
N ILE A 38 -8.87 -14.86 -3.83
CA ILE A 38 -8.61 -14.41 -5.19
C ILE A 38 -7.44 -15.22 -5.75
N LEU A 39 -7.68 -15.93 -6.85
CA LEU A 39 -6.66 -16.58 -7.66
C LEU A 39 -6.46 -15.76 -8.94
N ARG A 40 -5.26 -15.22 -9.15
CA ARG A 40 -4.95 -14.46 -10.37
C ARG A 40 -3.48 -14.51 -10.73
N LYS A 41 -3.18 -14.21 -11.98
CA LYS A 41 -1.80 -14.10 -12.47
C LYS A 41 -1.15 -12.84 -11.91
N LEU A 42 0.08 -12.94 -11.41
CA LEU A 42 0.82 -11.81 -10.84
C LEU A 42 0.98 -10.64 -11.83
N ARG A 43 1.11 -10.94 -13.14
CA ARG A 43 1.18 -9.92 -14.21
C ARG A 43 -0.07 -9.02 -14.31
N GLN A 44 -1.21 -9.47 -13.79
CA GLN A 44 -2.45 -8.68 -13.76
C GLN A 44 -2.51 -7.70 -12.60
N GLY A 45 -1.51 -7.76 -11.72
CA GLY A 45 -1.46 -6.98 -10.48
C GLY A 45 -2.25 -7.64 -9.35
N VAL A 46 -1.62 -7.78 -8.21
CA VAL A 46 -2.20 -8.31 -6.99
C VAL A 46 -2.27 -7.21 -5.93
N ASP A 47 -3.48 -6.95 -5.47
CA ASP A 47 -3.76 -5.93 -4.47
C ASP A 47 -3.39 -6.45 -3.08
N PHE A 48 -2.40 -5.83 -2.42
CA PHE A 48 -1.92 -6.26 -1.12
C PHE A 48 -1.34 -5.09 -0.31
N LEU A 49 -1.79 -4.94 0.93
CA LEU A 49 -1.33 -3.93 1.88
C LEU A 49 -1.26 -2.48 1.35
N GLY A 50 -2.22 -2.12 0.48
CA GLY A 50 -2.29 -0.77 -0.09
C GLY A 50 -1.50 -0.57 -1.37
N TYR A 51 -0.80 -1.60 -1.84
CA TYR A 51 -0.06 -1.62 -3.10
C TYR A 51 -0.68 -2.57 -4.11
N VAL A 52 -0.32 -2.41 -5.36
CA VAL A 52 -0.58 -3.39 -6.42
C VAL A 52 0.77 -3.98 -6.81
N LEU A 53 0.91 -5.29 -6.62
CA LEU A 53 2.14 -6.03 -6.87
C LEU A 53 2.14 -6.57 -8.31
N PHE A 54 3.21 -6.30 -9.02
CA PHE A 54 3.51 -6.84 -10.35
C PHE A 54 4.83 -7.62 -10.32
N PRO A 55 5.20 -8.40 -11.36
CA PRO A 55 6.43 -9.18 -11.36
C PRO A 55 7.71 -8.38 -11.10
N HIS A 56 7.79 -7.15 -11.59
CA HIS A 56 9.01 -6.34 -11.57
C HIS A 56 8.87 -4.98 -10.88
N HIS A 57 7.68 -4.61 -10.44
CA HIS A 57 7.45 -3.34 -9.73
C HIS A 57 6.23 -3.41 -8.82
N ARG A 58 6.11 -2.42 -7.97
CA ARG A 58 4.93 -2.20 -7.12
C ARG A 58 4.34 -0.84 -7.42
N GLY A 59 3.03 -0.78 -7.61
CA GLY A 59 2.28 0.46 -7.74
C GLY A 59 1.52 0.79 -6.46
N LEU A 60 1.18 2.04 -6.26
CA LEU A 60 0.26 2.42 -5.19
C LEU A 60 -1.17 2.11 -5.62
N ARG A 61 -1.98 1.52 -4.72
CA ARG A 61 -3.39 1.25 -4.97
C ARG A 61 -4.13 2.56 -5.33
N ILE A 62 -5.00 2.53 -6.33
CA ILE A 62 -5.72 3.72 -6.82
C ILE A 62 -6.48 4.43 -5.70
N LYS A 63 -7.20 3.69 -4.85
CA LYS A 63 -7.92 4.26 -3.70
C LYS A 63 -6.98 4.96 -2.70
N THR A 64 -5.80 4.38 -2.45
CA THR A 64 -4.78 4.96 -1.57
C THR A 64 -4.21 6.24 -2.18
N LYS A 65 -3.88 6.22 -3.48
CA LYS A 65 -3.43 7.40 -4.23
C LYS A 65 -4.45 8.52 -4.18
N GLN A 66 -5.73 8.23 -4.46
CA GLN A 66 -6.79 9.23 -4.43
C GLN A 66 -7.01 9.83 -3.04
N ARG A 67 -6.93 8.99 -1.99
CA ARG A 67 -7.01 9.46 -0.59
C ARG A 67 -5.86 10.39 -0.25
N MET A 68 -4.64 10.01 -0.63
CA MET A 68 -3.44 10.83 -0.47
C MET A 68 -3.60 12.19 -1.16
N LEU A 69 -3.94 12.20 -2.44
CA LEU A 69 -4.10 13.44 -3.21
C LEU A 69 -5.18 14.36 -2.62
N ARG A 70 -6.31 13.80 -2.19
CA ARG A 70 -7.37 14.57 -1.50
C ARG A 70 -6.91 15.14 -0.17
N ARG A 71 -6.10 14.41 0.59
CA ARG A 71 -5.57 14.90 1.87
C ARG A 71 -4.56 16.02 1.65
N ILE A 72 -3.68 15.86 0.66
CA ILE A 72 -2.69 16.88 0.30
C ILE A 72 -3.33 18.14 -0.28
N ALA A 73 -4.41 18.02 -1.06
CA ALA A 73 -5.14 19.19 -1.55
C ALA A 73 -5.77 20.05 -0.42
N ARG A 74 -5.92 19.48 0.77
CA ARG A 74 -6.41 20.17 1.97
C ARG A 74 -5.30 20.41 3.00
N TRP A 75 -4.05 20.12 2.63
CA TRP A 75 -2.92 20.27 3.52
C TRP A 75 -2.72 21.73 3.91
N GLN A 76 -2.36 21.95 5.17
CA GLN A 76 -2.04 23.27 5.70
C GLN A 76 -0.59 23.31 6.18
N PRO A 77 0.06 24.48 6.14
CA PRO A 77 1.40 24.66 6.68
C PRO A 77 1.48 24.19 8.14
N GLY A 78 2.45 23.32 8.45
CA GLY A 78 2.62 22.70 9.77
C GLY A 78 2.21 21.23 9.85
N GLU A 79 1.47 20.69 8.90
CA GLU A 79 1.08 19.26 8.86
C GLU A 79 2.16 18.38 8.20
N PHE A 80 3.43 18.57 8.54
CA PHE A 80 4.58 17.87 7.92
C PHE A 80 4.54 16.36 8.17
N GLU A 81 4.05 15.90 9.32
CA GLU A 81 3.90 14.47 9.64
C GLU A 81 3.04 13.74 8.59
N THR A 82 2.02 14.43 8.07
CA THR A 82 1.19 13.88 6.99
C THR A 82 1.99 13.69 5.70
N VAL A 83 2.80 14.68 5.33
CA VAL A 83 3.66 14.63 4.13
C VAL A 83 4.71 13.53 4.28
N GLU A 84 5.39 13.46 5.41
CA GLU A 84 6.42 12.44 5.70
C GLU A 84 5.83 11.02 5.67
N SER A 85 4.65 10.84 6.23
CA SER A 85 3.94 9.55 6.20
C SER A 85 3.67 9.10 4.75
N TYR A 86 3.21 9.99 3.88
CA TYR A 86 2.99 9.67 2.47
C TYR A 86 4.29 9.49 1.69
N LEU A 87 5.33 10.28 1.95
CA LEU A 87 6.65 10.07 1.37
C LEU A 87 7.22 8.71 1.77
N GLY A 88 7.04 8.30 3.03
CA GLY A 88 7.40 6.97 3.51
C GLY A 88 6.68 5.86 2.75
N LEU A 89 5.36 6.00 2.54
CA LEU A 89 4.56 5.06 1.77
C LEU A 89 5.06 4.95 0.32
N LEU A 90 5.40 6.07 -0.32
CA LEU A 90 5.85 6.13 -1.70
C LEU A 90 7.25 5.55 -1.93
N LYS A 91 8.10 5.44 -0.91
CA LYS A 91 9.41 4.77 -0.99
C LYS A 91 9.31 3.27 -1.32
N HIS A 92 8.19 2.65 -0.98
CA HIS A 92 7.98 1.21 -1.16
C HIS A 92 7.33 0.83 -2.49
N CYS A 93 7.13 1.78 -3.40
CA CYS A 93 6.54 1.55 -4.71
C CYS A 93 7.17 2.44 -5.79
N ASN A 94 6.73 2.31 -7.04
CA ASN A 94 7.11 3.22 -8.11
C ASN A 94 6.43 4.58 -7.95
N GLY A 95 6.82 5.31 -6.92
CA GLY A 95 6.20 6.54 -6.44
C GLY A 95 7.00 7.82 -6.69
N TYR A 96 8.08 7.78 -7.50
CA TYR A 96 8.96 8.94 -7.69
C TYR A 96 8.24 10.20 -8.16
N ALA A 97 7.43 10.10 -9.22
CA ALA A 97 6.69 11.25 -9.75
C ALA A 97 5.68 11.82 -8.73
N LEU A 98 5.01 10.94 -7.98
CA LEU A 98 4.10 11.35 -6.90
C LEU A 98 4.85 11.99 -5.72
N SER A 99 6.01 11.47 -5.37
CA SER A 99 6.85 12.05 -4.30
C SER A 99 7.30 13.45 -4.67
N LYS A 100 7.72 13.66 -5.92
CA LYS A 100 8.10 14.96 -6.44
C LYS A 100 6.92 15.95 -6.37
N GLN A 101 5.76 15.57 -6.92
CA GLN A 101 4.55 16.38 -6.89
C GLN A 101 4.11 16.71 -5.45
N LEU A 102 4.23 15.76 -4.53
CA LEU A 102 3.89 15.97 -3.12
C LEU A 102 4.78 17.04 -2.49
N ARG A 103 6.09 16.98 -2.70
CA ARG A 103 7.08 17.95 -2.17
C ARG A 103 6.84 19.33 -2.73
N GLU A 104 6.61 19.44 -4.04
CA GLU A 104 6.31 20.71 -4.72
C GLU A 104 5.02 21.35 -4.19
N ASN A 105 3.93 20.56 -4.06
CA ASN A 105 2.64 21.08 -3.62
C ASN A 105 2.60 21.49 -2.14
N THR A 106 3.53 21.00 -1.32
CA THR A 106 3.56 21.28 0.11
C THR A 106 4.75 22.15 0.52
N LEU A 107 5.57 22.61 -0.44
CA LEU A 107 6.81 23.32 -0.20
C LEU A 107 7.71 22.63 0.86
N TYR A 108 7.59 21.31 0.95
CA TYR A 108 8.24 20.49 1.99
C TYR A 108 9.75 20.70 2.02
N ASP A 109 10.38 20.67 0.84
CA ASP A 109 11.84 20.81 0.72
C ASP A 109 12.31 22.23 1.10
N GLU A 110 11.52 23.26 0.83
CA GLU A 110 11.84 24.64 1.20
C GLU A 110 11.73 24.83 2.71
N CYS A 111 10.66 24.36 3.32
CA CYS A 111 10.47 24.42 4.75
C CYS A 111 11.59 23.69 5.51
N TRP A 112 12.01 22.52 5.02
CA TRP A 112 13.11 21.76 5.59
C TRP A 112 14.46 22.49 5.44
N LYS A 113 14.73 23.07 4.28
CA LYS A 113 15.99 23.79 3.97
C LYS A 113 16.19 25.04 4.83
N TYR A 114 15.10 25.74 5.14
CA TYR A 114 15.15 26.99 5.91
C TYR A 114 14.87 26.80 7.40
N GLY A 115 14.71 25.56 7.87
CA GLY A 115 14.47 25.26 9.29
C GLY A 115 13.18 25.88 9.83
N ILE A 116 12.19 26.13 8.98
CA ILE A 116 10.91 26.68 9.37
C ILE A 116 10.10 25.56 10.04
N MET A 117 10.40 25.31 11.31
CA MET A 117 9.51 24.54 12.17
C MET A 117 8.38 25.48 12.60
N TYR A 118 7.17 25.22 12.12
CA TYR A 118 6.01 25.86 12.71
C TYR A 118 5.81 25.28 14.12
N PRO A 119 5.71 26.13 15.15
CA PRO A 119 5.42 25.63 16.49
C PRO A 119 4.09 24.88 16.46
N ARG A 120 4.04 23.73 17.10
CA ARG A 120 2.77 23.04 17.41
C ARG A 120 1.96 23.99 18.29
N LEU A 121 0.85 24.46 17.79
CA LEU A 121 -0.18 25.08 18.63
C LEU A 121 -0.99 23.98 19.30
#